data_5703dad0db06c4765ab6b45758607575
#
_entry.id   5703dad0db06c4765ab6b45758607575
#
_cell.length_a   1.000
_cell.length_b   1.000
_cell.length_c   1.000
_cell.angle_alpha   90.00
_cell.angle_beta   90.00
_cell.angle_gamma   90.00
#
_symmetry.space_group_name_H-M   'P 1'
#
loop_
_entity.id
_entity.type
_entity.pdbx_description
1 polymer ?
#
loop_
_entity_poly.entity_id
_entity_poly.type
_entity_poly.pdbx_seq_one_letter_code
_entity_poly.pdbx_strand_id
1 'polypeptide(L)'
;MEIDFLTRINALARVPEHSLPLMRAMSQGAPFCVGPYLFLAAGDWLMAVAYPLRGKYSHAAFETALTEALEKSGAVSCWAVGPDLPPRLHAHIVDRNRFYLLPAGTEPPARLRGPLRRAATALRVEESGEFTPDHRRLWAEFMGRADRKEGRPLAPHVRELYARTPETLAEADGHLRLLNAWDREGRLAACLLLDYAPEKFTSYVLGAHSRAHYAPHAADLLFAAMLENARKAGKRYVHLGLGVNEGILRFKRKWGGRPYLPYVMAAWEEAPRGAREDTARALTLALLRAAAAPPPSLEETRPSQRPFAMLWEVEKNSRLSWIGGTAHFFCYSFETSFIRLFRKVDNVLFEGPLDEDFLAAVDRHGKTPTPDH
;
A
#
# COMPACT_ATOMS: atom_id res chain seq x y z
N MET A 1 34.75 -1.71 -2.81
CA MET A 1 34.06 -0.75 -3.74
C MET A 1 32.54 -0.93 -3.72
N GLU A 2 32.01 -2.15 -3.86
CA GLU A 2 30.55 -2.40 -3.86
C GLU A 2 29.89 -2.15 -2.50
N ILE A 3 30.51 -2.60 -1.41
CA ILE A 3 30.00 -2.38 -0.03
C ILE A 3 29.94 -0.88 0.31
N ASP A 4 30.95 -0.10 -0.09
CA ASP A 4 30.97 1.34 0.15
C ASP A 4 29.87 2.06 -0.65
N PHE A 5 29.61 1.63 -1.89
CA PHE A 5 28.53 2.17 -2.71
C PHE A 5 27.14 1.90 -2.10
N LEU A 6 26.88 0.63 -1.70
CA LEU A 6 25.64 0.23 -1.04
C LEU A 6 25.39 1.04 0.25
N THR A 7 26.40 1.10 1.13
CA THR A 7 26.33 1.84 2.40
C THR A 7 26.01 3.31 2.15
N ARG A 8 26.68 3.93 1.19
CA ARG A 8 26.45 5.33 0.84
C ARG A 8 25.03 5.58 0.32
N ILE A 9 24.51 4.72 -0.55
CA ILE A 9 23.14 4.88 -1.07
C ILE A 9 22.12 4.70 0.06
N ASN A 10 22.27 3.67 0.91
CA ASN A 10 21.37 3.42 2.04
C ASN A 10 21.35 4.58 3.04
N ALA A 11 22.52 5.20 3.32
CA ALA A 11 22.61 6.37 4.20
C ALA A 11 21.91 7.62 3.62
N LEU A 12 21.89 7.75 2.30
CA LEU A 12 21.28 8.88 1.59
C LEU A 12 19.86 8.61 1.12
N ALA A 13 19.35 7.38 1.26
CA ALA A 13 18.03 6.98 0.80
C ALA A 13 16.92 7.91 1.31
N ARG A 14 15.96 8.22 0.45
CA ARG A 14 14.82 9.11 0.71
C ARG A 14 13.49 8.46 0.39
N VAL A 15 13.49 7.49 -0.52
CA VAL A 15 12.34 6.74 -1.03
C VAL A 15 12.71 5.26 -1.11
N PRO A 16 11.72 4.33 -1.12
CA PRO A 16 11.98 2.89 -1.22
C PRO A 16 12.81 2.51 -2.45
N GLU A 17 12.64 3.23 -3.55
CA GLU A 17 13.37 3.02 -4.81
C GLU A 17 14.89 3.30 -4.70
N HIS A 18 15.34 3.87 -3.58
CA HIS A 18 16.76 3.98 -3.25
C HIS A 18 17.32 2.74 -2.52
N SER A 19 16.47 1.81 -2.10
CA SER A 19 16.93 0.57 -1.46
C SER A 19 17.53 -0.37 -2.49
N LEU A 20 18.85 -0.41 -2.56
CA LEU A 20 19.55 -1.27 -3.53
C LEU A 20 19.25 -2.76 -3.33
N PRO A 21 19.24 -3.33 -2.10
CA PRO A 21 18.89 -4.74 -1.92
C PRO A 21 17.51 -5.07 -2.49
N LEU A 22 16.50 -4.25 -2.19
CA LEU A 22 15.15 -4.43 -2.71
C LEU A 22 15.12 -4.26 -4.24
N MET A 23 15.68 -3.16 -4.74
CA MET A 23 15.55 -2.82 -6.15
C MET A 23 16.38 -3.71 -7.07
N ARG A 24 17.57 -4.16 -6.65
CA ARG A 24 18.37 -5.15 -7.40
C ARG A 24 17.66 -6.50 -7.49
N ALA A 25 17.15 -7.00 -6.35
CA ALA A 25 16.41 -8.27 -6.32
C ALA A 25 15.15 -8.24 -7.20
N MET A 26 14.48 -7.08 -7.25
CA MET A 26 13.27 -6.91 -8.07
C MET A 26 13.58 -6.70 -9.55
N SER A 27 14.54 -5.83 -9.88
CA SER A 27 14.83 -5.41 -11.25
C SER A 27 15.92 -6.23 -11.95
N GLN A 28 16.77 -6.92 -11.15
CA GLN A 28 18.03 -7.51 -11.60
C GLN A 28 18.96 -6.48 -12.30
N GLY A 29 18.71 -5.20 -12.07
CA GLY A 29 19.43 -4.10 -12.69
C GLY A 29 20.74 -3.79 -11.98
N ALA A 30 21.77 -3.43 -12.76
CA ALA A 30 23.03 -2.92 -12.25
C ALA A 30 22.86 -1.47 -11.81
N PRO A 31 23.08 -1.14 -10.52
CA PRO A 31 22.91 0.23 -10.02
C PRO A 31 24.12 1.09 -10.34
N PHE A 32 23.88 2.35 -10.72
CA PHE A 32 24.89 3.38 -10.84
C PHE A 32 24.31 4.76 -10.58
N CYS A 33 25.17 5.75 -10.37
CA CYS A 33 24.76 7.13 -10.20
C CYS A 33 25.28 8.01 -11.33
N VAL A 34 24.44 8.98 -11.73
CA VAL A 34 24.84 10.14 -12.50
C VAL A 34 24.48 11.38 -11.69
N GLY A 35 25.47 12.13 -11.29
CA GLY A 35 25.30 13.20 -10.32
C GLY A 35 24.64 12.71 -9.02
N PRO A 36 23.59 13.35 -8.53
CA PRO A 36 22.88 12.94 -7.32
C PRO A 36 21.80 11.88 -7.54
N TYR A 37 21.60 11.37 -8.74
CA TYR A 37 20.49 10.49 -9.09
C TYR A 37 20.95 9.04 -9.23
N LEU A 38 20.11 8.11 -8.74
CA LEU A 38 20.31 6.67 -8.84
C LEU A 38 19.60 6.13 -10.08
N PHE A 39 20.29 5.25 -10.79
CA PHE A 39 19.79 4.49 -11.93
C PHE A 39 20.06 3.01 -11.75
N LEU A 40 19.20 2.18 -12.32
CA LEU A 40 19.40 0.73 -12.43
C LEU A 40 19.20 0.33 -13.88
N ALA A 41 20.22 -0.26 -14.50
CA ALA A 41 20.18 -0.71 -15.90
C ALA A 41 20.12 -2.22 -16.00
N ALA A 42 19.21 -2.75 -16.80
CA ALA A 42 19.08 -4.17 -17.10
C ALA A 42 18.72 -4.37 -18.58
N GLY A 43 19.63 -5.00 -19.33
CA GLY A 43 19.43 -5.17 -20.77
C GLY A 43 19.20 -3.85 -21.49
N ASP A 44 18.08 -3.71 -22.16
CA ASP A 44 17.68 -2.55 -22.97
C ASP A 44 16.83 -1.52 -22.22
N TRP A 45 16.66 -1.66 -20.91
CA TRP A 45 15.86 -0.75 -20.11
C TRP A 45 16.61 -0.11 -18.94
N LEU A 46 16.12 1.03 -18.51
CA LEU A 46 16.66 1.83 -17.43
C LEU A 46 15.55 2.20 -16.43
N MET A 47 15.79 1.97 -15.16
CA MET A 47 15.03 2.60 -14.10
C MET A 47 15.75 3.86 -13.61
N ALA A 48 15.06 4.99 -13.59
CA ALA A 48 15.59 6.28 -13.16
C ALA A 48 14.86 6.78 -11.90
N VAL A 49 15.62 7.01 -10.82
CA VAL A 49 15.08 7.53 -9.55
C VAL A 49 15.37 9.02 -9.48
N ALA A 50 14.37 9.85 -9.85
CA ALA A 50 14.49 11.30 -9.92
C ALA A 50 14.43 11.99 -8.54
N TYR A 51 14.38 11.25 -7.44
CA TYR A 51 14.64 11.81 -6.12
C TYR A 51 16.14 11.91 -5.91
N PRO A 52 16.72 13.13 -5.79
CA PRO A 52 18.16 13.23 -5.63
C PRO A 52 18.60 12.70 -4.25
N LEU A 53 19.65 11.92 -4.21
CA LEU A 53 20.29 11.45 -2.98
C LEU A 53 20.77 12.62 -2.12
N ARG A 54 21.20 13.70 -2.76
CA ARG A 54 21.64 14.95 -2.12
C ARG A 54 21.05 16.15 -2.85
N GLY A 55 20.85 17.24 -2.10
CA GLY A 55 20.33 18.49 -2.67
C GLY A 55 18.83 18.49 -2.90
N LYS A 56 18.40 19.42 -3.74
CA LYS A 56 17.00 19.58 -4.16
C LYS A 56 16.82 19.04 -5.58
N TYR A 57 15.62 18.59 -5.88
CA TYR A 57 15.23 18.17 -7.22
C TYR A 57 15.23 19.39 -8.17
N SER A 58 15.70 19.16 -9.39
CA SER A 58 15.66 20.12 -10.50
C SER A 58 15.37 19.37 -11.80
N HIS A 59 14.43 19.85 -12.60
CA HIS A 59 14.12 19.27 -13.90
C HIS A 59 15.36 19.23 -14.81
N ALA A 60 16.06 20.35 -14.94
CA ALA A 60 17.24 20.44 -15.82
C ALA A 60 18.37 19.47 -15.37
N ALA A 61 18.66 19.41 -14.06
CA ALA A 61 19.70 18.52 -13.55
C ALA A 61 19.31 17.03 -13.71
N PHE A 62 18.04 16.67 -13.50
CA PHE A 62 17.59 15.31 -13.72
C PHE A 62 17.57 14.95 -15.21
N GLU A 63 17.15 15.86 -16.07
CA GLU A 63 17.11 15.67 -17.52
C GLU A 63 18.51 15.42 -18.10
N THR A 64 19.51 16.21 -17.68
CA THR A 64 20.91 16.00 -18.04
C THR A 64 21.40 14.63 -17.56
N ALA A 65 21.13 14.28 -16.29
CA ALA A 65 21.55 13.00 -15.72
C ALA A 65 20.86 11.81 -16.41
N LEU A 66 19.60 11.94 -16.78
CA LEU A 66 18.84 10.90 -17.49
C LEU A 66 19.41 10.68 -18.90
N THR A 67 19.74 11.75 -19.62
CA THR A 67 20.35 11.64 -20.95
C THR A 67 21.69 10.90 -20.86
N GLU A 68 22.58 11.30 -19.96
CA GLU A 68 23.86 10.62 -19.73
C GLU A 68 23.67 9.14 -19.32
N ALA A 69 22.67 8.87 -18.48
CA ALA A 69 22.39 7.51 -18.02
C ALA A 69 21.88 6.60 -19.16
N LEU A 70 21.04 7.13 -20.06
CA LEU A 70 20.58 6.42 -21.25
C LEU A 70 21.74 6.12 -22.22
N GLU A 71 22.61 7.10 -22.48
CA GLU A 71 23.81 6.92 -23.29
C GLU A 71 24.75 5.87 -22.70
N LYS A 72 25.02 5.95 -21.38
CA LYS A 72 25.90 5.04 -20.68
C LYS A 72 25.38 3.60 -20.62
N SER A 73 24.06 3.41 -20.47
CA SER A 73 23.45 2.10 -20.39
C SER A 73 23.10 1.48 -21.75
N GLY A 74 22.96 2.30 -22.79
CA GLY A 74 22.43 1.89 -24.09
C GLY A 74 20.94 1.52 -24.05
N ALA A 75 20.25 1.90 -22.97
CA ALA A 75 18.82 1.57 -22.80
C ALA A 75 17.96 2.37 -23.78
N VAL A 76 16.99 1.68 -24.40
CA VAL A 76 16.01 2.26 -25.33
C VAL A 76 14.63 2.41 -24.66
N SER A 77 14.45 1.84 -23.50
CA SER A 77 13.24 1.93 -22.68
C SER A 77 13.58 2.47 -21.29
N CYS A 78 12.67 3.25 -20.69
CA CYS A 78 12.94 3.82 -19.39
C CYS A 78 11.67 3.94 -18.54
N TRP A 79 11.84 3.69 -17.24
CA TRP A 79 10.87 4.05 -16.22
C TRP A 79 11.50 5.06 -15.25
N ALA A 80 10.86 6.21 -15.15
CA ALA A 80 11.32 7.27 -14.27
C ALA A 80 10.30 7.51 -13.15
N VAL A 81 10.79 7.57 -11.90
CA VAL A 81 9.98 7.90 -10.73
C VAL A 81 10.57 9.11 -10.01
N GLY A 82 9.73 10.07 -9.65
CA GLY A 82 10.22 11.30 -9.02
C GLY A 82 9.14 12.11 -8.31
N PRO A 83 9.55 13.21 -7.64
CA PRO A 83 8.60 14.13 -7.04
C PRO A 83 7.82 14.92 -8.10
N ASP A 84 8.44 15.09 -9.23
CA ASP A 84 7.96 15.63 -10.49
C ASP A 84 8.89 15.14 -11.61
N LEU A 85 8.52 15.32 -12.88
CA LEU A 85 9.32 14.90 -14.02
C LEU A 85 9.45 16.02 -15.06
N PRO A 86 10.56 16.06 -15.84
CA PRO A 86 10.75 17.06 -16.87
C PRO A 86 9.62 17.07 -17.92
N PRO A 87 9.30 18.21 -18.53
CA PRO A 87 8.20 18.34 -19.50
C PRO A 87 8.22 17.31 -20.63
N ARG A 88 9.44 16.93 -21.12
CA ARG A 88 9.58 15.91 -22.18
C ARG A 88 9.01 14.52 -21.78
N LEU A 89 8.92 14.24 -20.46
CA LEU A 89 8.36 12.99 -19.96
C LEU A 89 6.87 13.05 -19.68
N HIS A 90 6.24 14.23 -19.77
CA HIS A 90 4.83 14.39 -19.41
C HIS A 90 3.87 13.54 -20.23
N ALA A 91 4.18 13.33 -21.54
CA ALA A 91 3.38 12.46 -22.40
C ALA A 91 3.47 10.98 -22.03
N HIS A 92 4.46 10.60 -21.22
CA HIS A 92 4.70 9.23 -20.77
C HIS A 92 4.30 8.99 -19.32
N ILE A 93 3.68 9.97 -18.65
CA ILE A 93 3.23 9.81 -17.26
C ILE A 93 2.10 8.79 -17.22
N VAL A 94 2.31 7.74 -16.43
CA VAL A 94 1.36 6.64 -16.24
C VAL A 94 0.72 6.65 -14.84
N ASP A 95 1.32 7.37 -13.88
CA ASP A 95 0.76 7.50 -12.54
C ASP A 95 1.17 8.80 -11.84
N ARG A 96 0.25 9.31 -10.99
CA ARG A 96 0.47 10.41 -10.05
C ARG A 96 -0.10 10.03 -8.70
N ASN A 97 0.73 10.04 -7.67
CA ASN A 97 0.37 9.62 -6.33
C ASN A 97 1.16 10.39 -5.28
N ARG A 98 1.17 9.90 -4.07
CA ARG A 98 1.93 10.46 -2.95
C ARG A 98 2.42 9.35 -2.03
N PHE A 99 3.65 9.45 -1.58
CA PHE A 99 4.16 8.62 -0.51
C PHE A 99 3.58 9.01 0.85
N TYR A 100 3.54 8.04 1.74
CA TYR A 100 3.12 8.21 3.13
C TYR A 100 4.22 7.74 4.06
N LEU A 101 4.34 8.39 5.19
CA LEU A 101 5.25 7.99 6.27
C LEU A 101 4.54 7.98 7.62
N LEU A 102 5.16 7.26 8.56
CA LEU A 102 4.75 7.20 9.95
C LEU A 102 6.02 7.28 10.81
N PRO A 103 6.17 8.28 11.72
CA PRO A 103 7.33 8.34 12.61
C PRO A 103 7.48 7.03 13.40
N ALA A 104 8.69 6.51 13.54
CA ALA A 104 8.94 5.24 14.24
C ALA A 104 8.54 5.28 15.73
N GLY A 105 8.55 6.46 16.34
CA GLY A 105 8.08 6.66 17.72
C GLY A 105 6.56 6.83 17.86
N THR A 106 5.77 6.59 16.80
CA THR A 106 4.31 6.73 16.86
C THR A 106 3.72 5.66 17.76
N GLU A 107 2.99 6.09 18.79
CA GLU A 107 2.22 5.21 19.66
C GLU A 107 0.92 4.75 18.99
N PRO A 108 0.48 3.52 19.26
CA PRO A 108 -0.81 3.06 18.79
C PRO A 108 -1.95 3.99 19.24
N PRO A 109 -2.88 4.38 18.34
CA PRO A 109 -4.05 5.17 18.71
C PRO A 109 -4.79 4.57 19.92
N ALA A 110 -5.32 5.40 20.82
CA ALA A 110 -5.96 4.95 22.06
C ALA A 110 -7.03 3.86 21.81
N ARG A 111 -7.83 4.02 20.76
CA ARG A 111 -8.86 3.04 20.33
C ARG A 111 -8.30 1.67 19.96
N LEU A 112 -7.02 1.55 19.58
CA LEU A 112 -6.39 0.30 19.20
C LEU A 112 -5.69 -0.41 20.37
N ARG A 113 -5.40 0.27 21.49
CA ARG A 113 -4.64 -0.32 22.61
C ARG A 113 -5.31 -1.56 23.21
N GLY A 114 -6.62 -1.53 23.40
CA GLY A 114 -7.40 -2.69 23.87
C GLY A 114 -7.42 -3.85 22.85
N PRO A 115 -7.81 -3.60 21.60
CA PRO A 115 -7.71 -4.58 20.53
C PRO A 115 -6.33 -5.20 20.36
N LEU A 116 -5.26 -4.41 20.39
CA LEU A 116 -3.87 -4.91 20.27
C LEU A 116 -3.48 -5.81 21.45
N ARG A 117 -3.87 -5.47 22.70
CA ARG A 117 -3.63 -6.35 23.85
C ARG A 117 -4.31 -7.70 23.65
N ARG A 118 -5.58 -7.73 23.21
CA ARG A 118 -6.28 -8.99 22.92
C ARG A 118 -5.62 -9.76 21.79
N ALA A 119 -5.20 -9.10 20.70
CA ALA A 119 -4.49 -9.75 19.62
C ALA A 119 -3.15 -10.36 20.09
N ALA A 120 -2.40 -9.63 20.92
CA ALA A 120 -1.13 -10.10 21.48
C ALA A 120 -1.27 -11.33 22.42
N THR A 121 -2.44 -11.56 23.02
CA THR A 121 -2.69 -12.80 23.77
C THR A 121 -3.05 -13.99 22.88
N ALA A 122 -3.53 -13.74 21.66
CA ALA A 122 -3.98 -14.77 20.72
C ALA A 122 -2.93 -15.10 19.65
N LEU A 123 -2.00 -14.19 19.41
CA LEU A 123 -1.02 -14.27 18.33
C LEU A 123 0.40 -14.12 18.85
N ARG A 124 1.32 -14.95 18.30
CA ARG A 124 2.76 -14.78 18.45
C ARG A 124 3.29 -14.00 17.25
N VAL A 125 4.03 -12.92 17.51
CA VAL A 125 4.70 -12.15 16.46
C VAL A 125 6.15 -12.56 16.38
N GLU A 126 6.64 -12.78 15.17
CA GLU A 126 8.00 -13.25 14.87
C GLU A 126 8.53 -12.57 13.62
N GLU A 127 9.80 -12.16 13.65
CA GLU A 127 10.52 -11.69 12.47
C GLU A 127 11.39 -12.82 11.91
N SER A 128 11.34 -13.07 10.60
CA SER A 128 12.07 -14.14 9.91
C SER A 128 12.61 -13.66 8.57
N GLY A 129 13.72 -14.27 8.12
CA GLY A 129 14.22 -14.17 6.75
C GLY A 129 13.77 -15.32 5.86
N GLU A 130 13.00 -16.26 6.37
CA GLU A 130 12.63 -17.48 5.65
C GLU A 130 11.21 -17.41 5.08
N PHE A 131 11.07 -17.73 3.80
CA PHE A 131 9.79 -17.88 3.13
C PHE A 131 9.35 -19.35 3.17
N THR A 132 8.39 -19.66 4.03
CA THR A 132 7.88 -21.01 4.27
C THR A 132 6.67 -21.38 3.40
N PRO A 133 6.23 -22.65 3.35
CA PRO A 133 4.98 -23.05 2.71
C PRO A 133 3.73 -22.28 3.23
N ASP A 134 3.75 -21.84 4.50
CA ASP A 134 2.64 -21.04 5.08
C ASP A 134 2.53 -19.67 4.41
N HIS A 135 3.65 -19.01 4.13
CA HIS A 135 3.66 -17.76 3.38
C HIS A 135 3.14 -17.97 1.97
N ARG A 136 3.55 -19.06 1.31
CA ARG A 136 3.04 -19.40 -0.03
C ARG A 136 1.53 -19.60 -0.04
N ARG A 137 0.99 -20.30 0.96
CA ARG A 137 -0.47 -20.46 1.14
C ARG A 137 -1.17 -19.11 1.37
N LEU A 138 -0.61 -18.28 2.24
CA LEU A 138 -1.18 -16.95 2.54
C LEU A 138 -1.18 -16.04 1.31
N TRP A 139 -0.09 -16.03 0.52
CA TRP A 139 -0.02 -15.28 -0.73
C TRP A 139 -1.03 -15.79 -1.76
N ALA A 140 -1.14 -17.09 -1.94
CA ALA A 140 -2.13 -17.70 -2.84
C ALA A 140 -3.57 -17.38 -2.41
N GLU A 141 -3.87 -17.44 -1.11
CA GLU A 141 -5.17 -17.03 -0.56
C GLU A 141 -5.46 -15.56 -0.85
N PHE A 142 -4.49 -14.69 -0.63
CA PHE A 142 -4.63 -13.25 -0.88
C PHE A 142 -4.90 -12.98 -2.37
N MET A 143 -4.08 -13.52 -3.26
CA MET A 143 -4.22 -13.34 -4.71
C MET A 143 -5.56 -13.88 -5.21
N GLY A 144 -5.93 -15.12 -4.84
CA GLY A 144 -7.19 -15.72 -5.25
C GLY A 144 -8.43 -15.02 -4.71
N ARG A 145 -8.31 -14.29 -3.59
CA ARG A 145 -9.39 -13.45 -3.04
C ARG A 145 -9.52 -12.14 -3.80
N ALA A 146 -8.41 -11.50 -4.12
CA ALA A 146 -8.42 -10.26 -4.87
C ALA A 146 -9.07 -10.47 -6.25
N ASP A 147 -8.77 -11.60 -6.91
CA ASP A 147 -9.41 -11.98 -8.18
C ASP A 147 -10.94 -12.09 -8.09
N ARG A 148 -11.43 -12.66 -6.99
CA ARG A 148 -12.87 -12.89 -6.82
C ARG A 148 -13.65 -11.64 -6.40
N LYS A 149 -13.00 -10.71 -5.71
CA LYS A 149 -13.69 -9.57 -5.09
C LYS A 149 -14.16 -8.55 -6.12
N GLU A 150 -13.40 -8.36 -7.20
CA GLU A 150 -13.60 -7.28 -8.16
C GLU A 150 -14.07 -7.79 -9.54
N GLY A 151 -14.26 -9.11 -9.70
CA GLY A 151 -14.58 -9.71 -11.00
C GLY A 151 -13.46 -9.50 -12.05
N ARG A 152 -12.33 -8.95 -11.63
CA ARG A 152 -11.14 -8.76 -12.46
C ARG A 152 -9.97 -9.50 -11.82
N PRO A 153 -9.19 -10.27 -12.58
CA PRO A 153 -7.98 -10.89 -12.05
C PRO A 153 -6.99 -9.80 -11.62
N LEU A 154 -6.24 -10.08 -10.53
CA LEU A 154 -5.10 -9.25 -10.17
C LEU A 154 -4.20 -9.05 -11.39
N ALA A 155 -3.76 -7.82 -11.61
CA ALA A 155 -2.86 -7.53 -12.71
C ALA A 155 -1.65 -8.48 -12.68
N PRO A 156 -1.20 -9.03 -13.83
CA PRO A 156 -0.14 -10.03 -13.89
C PRO A 156 1.11 -9.64 -13.10
N HIS A 157 1.46 -8.39 -13.15
CA HIS A 157 2.61 -7.84 -12.44
C HIS A 157 2.45 -7.87 -10.90
N VAL A 158 1.25 -7.70 -10.36
CA VAL A 158 1.02 -7.82 -8.91
C VAL A 158 1.17 -9.28 -8.47
N ARG A 159 0.69 -10.23 -9.30
CA ARG A 159 0.90 -11.67 -9.04
C ARG A 159 2.37 -12.02 -9.03
N GLU A 160 3.13 -11.52 -10.01
CA GLU A 160 4.55 -11.76 -10.14
C GLU A 160 5.31 -11.24 -8.91
N LEU A 161 4.95 -10.04 -8.42
CA LEU A 161 5.54 -9.47 -7.21
C LEU A 161 5.40 -10.39 -5.99
N TYR A 162 4.20 -10.96 -5.78
CA TYR A 162 4.00 -11.93 -4.70
C TYR A 162 4.68 -13.26 -4.98
N ALA A 163 4.68 -13.73 -6.22
CA ALA A 163 5.30 -14.99 -6.63
C ALA A 163 6.82 -14.97 -6.40
N ARG A 164 7.49 -13.85 -6.67
CA ARG A 164 8.95 -13.69 -6.52
C ARG A 164 9.42 -13.26 -5.12
N THR A 165 8.53 -13.19 -4.15
CA THR A 165 8.94 -12.86 -2.77
C THR A 165 10.04 -13.78 -2.23
N PRO A 166 10.03 -15.11 -2.48
CA PRO A 166 11.11 -16.01 -2.00
C PRO A 166 12.49 -15.63 -2.54
N GLU A 167 12.59 -15.40 -3.85
CA GLU A 167 13.82 -15.03 -4.54
C GLU A 167 14.30 -13.66 -4.06
N THR A 168 13.37 -12.70 -3.95
CA THR A 168 13.65 -11.35 -3.46
C THR A 168 14.22 -11.36 -2.04
N LEU A 169 13.67 -12.19 -1.16
CA LEU A 169 14.21 -12.38 0.20
C LEU A 169 15.61 -12.98 0.20
N ALA A 170 15.85 -13.99 -0.62
CA ALA A 170 17.14 -14.66 -0.70
C ALA A 170 18.24 -13.73 -1.26
N GLU A 171 17.92 -12.93 -2.28
CA GLU A 171 18.86 -12.04 -2.95
C GLU A 171 19.13 -10.74 -2.17
N ALA A 172 18.29 -10.38 -1.22
CA ALA A 172 18.41 -9.12 -0.49
C ALA A 172 19.39 -9.13 0.69
N ASP A 173 20.20 -10.17 0.82
CA ASP A 173 21.28 -10.31 1.81
C ASP A 173 20.85 -9.93 3.25
N GLY A 174 19.70 -10.44 3.66
CA GLY A 174 19.17 -10.23 5.01
C GLY A 174 18.59 -8.85 5.28
N HIS A 175 18.58 -7.93 4.33
CA HIS A 175 17.97 -6.61 4.47
C HIS A 175 16.44 -6.65 4.42
N LEU A 176 15.86 -7.64 3.76
CA LEU A 176 14.43 -7.89 3.76
C LEU A 176 14.05 -8.90 4.84
N ARG A 177 12.94 -8.64 5.54
CA ARG A 177 12.43 -9.49 6.61
C ARG A 177 10.92 -9.65 6.49
N LEU A 178 10.45 -10.83 6.88
CA LEU A 178 9.03 -11.13 7.07
C LEU A 178 8.67 -10.92 8.54
N LEU A 179 7.64 -10.14 8.80
CA LEU A 179 7.06 -9.99 10.13
C LEU A 179 5.75 -10.77 10.17
N ASN A 180 5.70 -11.82 10.96
CA ASN A 180 4.69 -12.86 10.94
C ASN A 180 3.82 -12.78 12.18
N ALA A 181 2.50 -13.00 12.04
CA ALA A 181 1.59 -13.22 13.15
C ALA A 181 1.06 -14.66 13.07
N TRP A 182 1.47 -15.48 14.02
CA TRP A 182 1.08 -16.89 14.16
C TRP A 182 0.00 -17.05 15.21
N ASP A 183 -1.03 -17.83 14.91
CA ASP A 183 -2.04 -18.20 15.92
C ASP A 183 -1.51 -19.29 16.88
N ARG A 184 -2.33 -19.68 17.85
CA ARG A 184 -1.94 -20.66 18.88
C ARG A 184 -1.74 -22.07 18.30
N GLU A 185 -2.33 -22.37 17.15
CA GLU A 185 -2.19 -23.62 16.43
C GLU A 185 -1.00 -23.59 15.45
N GLY A 186 -0.21 -22.52 15.45
CA GLY A 186 0.96 -22.39 14.60
C GLY A 186 0.63 -22.05 13.14
N ARG A 187 -0.56 -21.50 12.84
CA ARG A 187 -0.98 -21.11 11.49
C ARG A 187 -0.71 -19.62 11.27
N LEU A 188 -0.29 -19.27 10.07
CA LEU A 188 0.03 -17.89 9.72
C LEU A 188 -1.26 -17.08 9.48
N ALA A 189 -1.59 -16.18 10.41
CA ALA A 189 -2.76 -15.31 10.34
C ALA A 189 -2.53 -14.04 9.50
N ALA A 190 -1.32 -13.48 9.55
CA ALA A 190 -0.92 -12.33 8.75
C ALA A 190 0.60 -12.26 8.60
N CYS A 191 1.06 -11.57 7.54
CA CYS A 191 2.48 -11.33 7.30
C CYS A 191 2.69 -9.98 6.64
N LEU A 192 3.81 -9.30 6.98
CA LEU A 192 4.33 -8.13 6.29
C LEU A 192 5.73 -8.44 5.77
N LEU A 193 6.05 -7.94 4.57
CA LEU A 193 7.42 -7.86 4.06
C LEU A 193 7.96 -6.47 4.33
N LEU A 194 9.09 -6.40 5.00
CA LEU A 194 9.75 -5.16 5.42
C LEU A 194 11.16 -5.09 4.82
N ASP A 195 11.57 -3.89 4.45
CA ASP A 195 12.91 -3.59 3.98
C ASP A 195 13.61 -2.65 4.98
N TYR A 196 14.73 -3.09 5.52
CA TYR A 196 15.55 -2.40 6.53
C TYR A 196 16.81 -1.75 5.95
N ALA A 197 17.08 -1.91 4.65
CA ALA A 197 18.32 -1.42 4.03
C ALA A 197 18.52 0.09 4.17
N PRO A 198 17.53 0.98 3.94
CA PRO A 198 17.69 2.40 4.14
C PRO A 198 18.03 2.74 5.60
N GLU A 199 19.06 3.56 5.83
CA GLU A 199 19.50 3.90 7.19
C GLU A 199 18.40 4.63 8.00
N LYS A 200 17.69 5.56 7.37
CA LYS A 200 16.74 6.46 8.05
C LYS A 200 15.35 5.86 8.26
N PHE A 201 14.97 4.86 7.49
CA PHE A 201 13.62 4.31 7.51
C PHE A 201 13.58 2.82 7.22
N THR A 202 12.49 2.21 7.61
CA THR A 202 12.08 0.88 7.17
C THR A 202 10.95 1.05 6.16
N SER A 203 10.96 0.30 5.05
CA SER A 203 9.85 0.31 4.09
C SER A 203 8.89 -0.84 4.37
N TYR A 204 7.60 -0.54 4.42
CA TYR A 204 6.53 -1.51 4.26
C TYR A 204 6.38 -1.83 2.78
N VAL A 205 6.76 -3.03 2.37
CA VAL A 205 6.78 -3.45 0.96
C VAL A 205 5.47 -4.13 0.57
N LEU A 206 5.13 -5.22 1.24
CA LEU A 206 3.94 -6.04 0.99
C LEU A 206 3.30 -6.48 2.29
N GLY A 207 2.02 -6.89 2.21
CA GLY A 207 1.36 -7.55 3.34
C GLY A 207 0.10 -8.29 2.94
N ALA A 208 -0.17 -9.35 3.67
CA ALA A 208 -1.39 -10.13 3.54
C ALA A 208 -1.90 -10.59 4.91
N HIS A 209 -3.20 -10.86 4.98
CA HIS A 209 -3.83 -11.52 6.12
C HIS A 209 -4.73 -12.66 5.64
N SER A 210 -4.75 -13.75 6.39
CA SER A 210 -5.60 -14.89 6.10
C SER A 210 -7.07 -14.61 6.47
N ARG A 211 -7.98 -15.18 5.71
CA ARG A 211 -9.38 -15.33 6.10
C ARG A 211 -9.71 -16.73 6.56
N ALA A 212 -8.98 -17.72 6.02
CA ALA A 212 -9.09 -19.09 6.48
C ALA A 212 -8.66 -19.21 7.95
N HIS A 213 -7.64 -18.48 8.34
CA HIS A 213 -7.13 -18.37 9.71
C HIS A 213 -7.25 -16.94 10.20
N TYR A 214 -8.47 -16.40 10.11
CA TYR A 214 -8.73 -15.01 10.48
C TYR A 214 -8.51 -14.79 11.97
N ALA A 215 -7.60 -13.88 12.29
CA ALA A 215 -7.39 -13.39 13.64
C ALA A 215 -7.67 -11.87 13.70
N PRO A 216 -8.62 -11.42 14.54
CA PRO A 216 -8.93 -10.01 14.66
C PRO A 216 -7.70 -9.19 15.02
N HIS A 217 -7.49 -8.08 14.32
CA HIS A 217 -6.38 -7.15 14.54
C HIS A 217 -4.97 -7.72 14.30
N ALA A 218 -4.81 -8.86 13.62
CA ALA A 218 -3.48 -9.39 13.27
C ALA A 218 -2.63 -8.38 12.49
N ALA A 219 -3.21 -7.72 11.46
CA ALA A 219 -2.52 -6.68 10.70
C ALA A 219 -2.16 -5.46 11.57
N ASP A 220 -3.02 -5.06 12.51
CA ASP A 220 -2.72 -3.98 13.44
C ASP A 220 -1.60 -4.36 14.41
N LEU A 221 -1.58 -5.61 14.88
CA LEU A 221 -0.51 -6.11 15.75
C LEU A 221 0.83 -6.11 15.03
N LEU A 222 0.87 -6.57 13.78
CA LEU A 222 2.08 -6.50 12.95
C LEU A 222 2.52 -5.06 12.69
N PHE A 223 1.58 -4.14 12.53
CA PHE A 223 1.89 -2.72 12.34
C PHE A 223 2.52 -2.10 13.60
N ALA A 224 2.01 -2.45 14.79
CA ALA A 224 2.62 -2.06 16.05
C ALA A 224 4.04 -2.65 16.20
N ALA A 225 4.21 -3.92 15.88
CA ALA A 225 5.52 -4.59 15.93
C ALA A 225 6.51 -4.01 14.92
N MET A 226 6.06 -3.67 13.70
CA MET A 226 6.88 -3.00 12.69
C MET A 226 7.42 -1.65 13.20
N LEU A 227 6.60 -0.84 13.87
CA LEU A 227 7.03 0.43 14.47
C LEU A 227 8.06 0.20 15.58
N GLU A 228 7.82 -0.79 16.44
CA GLU A 228 8.74 -1.15 17.50
C GLU A 228 10.09 -1.65 16.95
N ASN A 229 10.07 -2.51 15.91
CA ASN A 229 11.27 -3.01 15.26
C ASN A 229 12.03 -1.88 14.53
N ALA A 230 11.32 -0.98 13.85
CA ALA A 230 11.92 0.20 13.23
C ALA A 230 12.61 1.09 14.28
N ARG A 231 11.97 1.30 15.45
CA ARG A 231 12.53 2.06 16.56
C ARG A 231 13.78 1.39 17.14
N LYS A 232 13.75 0.07 17.38
CA LYS A 232 14.89 -0.72 17.85
C LYS A 232 16.07 -0.69 16.86
N ALA A 233 15.78 -0.68 15.56
CA ALA A 233 16.77 -0.56 14.50
C ALA A 233 17.26 0.90 14.29
N GLY A 234 16.89 1.85 15.16
CA GLY A 234 17.32 3.25 15.08
C GLY A 234 16.72 4.03 13.90
N LYS A 235 15.66 3.52 13.27
CA LYS A 235 15.00 4.19 12.16
C LYS A 235 14.20 5.40 12.66
N ARG A 236 14.16 6.46 11.84
CA ARG A 236 13.40 7.68 12.17
C ARG A 236 11.91 7.53 11.88
N TYR A 237 11.58 6.78 10.82
CA TYR A 237 10.20 6.58 10.38
C TYR A 237 10.05 5.26 9.62
N VAL A 238 8.80 4.85 9.44
CA VAL A 238 8.41 3.80 8.50
C VAL A 238 7.88 4.47 7.25
N HIS A 239 8.42 4.09 6.10
CA HIS A 239 7.91 4.47 4.80
C HIS A 239 6.78 3.53 4.41
N LEU A 240 5.57 4.06 4.33
CA LEU A 240 4.36 3.26 4.13
C LEU A 240 4.03 3.00 2.64
N GLY A 241 4.91 3.44 1.72
CA GLY A 241 4.62 3.38 0.29
C GLY A 241 3.51 4.36 -0.14
N LEU A 242 2.88 4.07 -1.27
CA LEU A 242 1.88 4.92 -1.93
C LEU A 242 0.47 4.70 -1.40
N GLY A 243 -0.42 5.67 -1.64
CA GLY A 243 -1.85 5.57 -1.35
C GLY A 243 -2.60 4.79 -2.44
N VAL A 244 -2.41 3.47 -2.48
CA VAL A 244 -2.84 2.59 -3.60
C VAL A 244 -4.35 2.54 -3.81
N ASN A 245 -5.12 2.52 -2.72
CA ASN A 245 -6.58 2.53 -2.75
C ASN A 245 -7.14 3.05 -1.42
N GLU A 246 -8.43 3.38 -1.39
CA GLU A 246 -9.12 3.94 -0.22
C GLU A 246 -8.98 3.06 1.04
N GLY A 247 -9.04 1.75 0.92
CA GLY A 247 -8.89 0.83 2.05
C GLY A 247 -7.50 0.92 2.69
N ILE A 248 -6.47 0.89 1.86
CA ILE A 248 -5.07 1.03 2.29
C ILE A 248 -4.83 2.44 2.86
N LEU A 249 -5.34 3.47 2.21
CA LEU A 249 -5.20 4.84 2.66
C LEU A 249 -5.87 5.07 4.01
N ARG A 250 -7.09 4.54 4.19
CA ARG A 250 -7.82 4.56 5.47
C ARG A 250 -7.04 3.84 6.56
N PHE A 251 -6.44 2.69 6.25
CA PHE A 251 -5.59 1.96 7.19
C PHE A 251 -4.36 2.77 7.59
N LYS A 252 -3.65 3.40 6.64
CA LYS A 252 -2.51 4.27 6.92
C LYS A 252 -2.91 5.47 7.79
N ARG A 253 -3.99 6.15 7.45
CA ARG A 253 -4.53 7.28 8.23
C ARG A 253 -4.98 6.86 9.64
N LYS A 254 -5.56 5.66 9.79
CA LYS A 254 -5.94 5.09 11.10
C LYS A 254 -4.76 5.07 12.08
N TRP A 255 -3.56 4.82 11.59
CA TRP A 255 -2.31 4.79 12.34
C TRP A 255 -1.62 6.16 12.47
N GLY A 256 -2.15 7.21 11.86
CA GLY A 256 -1.54 8.55 11.84
C GLY A 256 -0.52 8.73 10.71
N GLY A 257 -0.54 7.86 9.71
CA GLY A 257 0.28 8.01 8.50
C GLY A 257 0.00 9.33 7.80
N ARG A 258 1.07 10.06 7.47
CA ARG A 258 0.99 11.40 6.87
C ARG A 258 1.50 11.40 5.43
N PRO A 259 0.91 12.23 4.56
CA PRO A 259 1.49 12.50 3.24
C PRO A 259 2.94 12.97 3.38
N TYR A 260 3.79 12.49 2.47
CA TYR A 260 5.23 12.80 2.50
C TYR A 260 5.65 13.45 1.17
N LEU A 261 6.27 12.69 0.26
CA LEU A 261 6.73 13.20 -1.02
C LEU A 261 5.67 12.98 -2.11
N PRO A 262 5.52 13.91 -3.07
CA PRO A 262 4.78 13.62 -4.29
C PRO A 262 5.41 12.45 -5.03
N TYR A 263 4.64 11.75 -5.83
CA TYR A 263 5.10 10.64 -6.67
C TYR A 263 4.53 10.81 -8.07
N VAL A 264 5.41 10.84 -9.05
CA VAL A 264 5.07 10.83 -10.47
C VAL A 264 5.88 9.72 -11.12
N MET A 265 5.23 8.89 -11.92
CA MET A 265 5.86 7.83 -12.68
C MET A 265 5.63 8.05 -14.17
N ALA A 266 6.69 8.00 -14.96
CA ALA A 266 6.64 7.94 -16.41
C ALA A 266 7.26 6.62 -16.89
N ALA A 267 6.68 6.07 -17.95
CA ALA A 267 7.18 4.89 -18.63
C ALA A 267 7.08 5.09 -20.12
N TRP A 268 8.20 4.90 -20.83
CA TRP A 268 8.15 4.70 -22.26
C TRP A 268 8.86 3.38 -22.60
N GLU A 269 8.30 2.66 -23.52
CA GLU A 269 8.76 1.33 -23.90
C GLU A 269 8.82 1.25 -25.43
N GLU A 270 9.97 0.87 -25.97
CA GLU A 270 10.04 0.30 -27.29
C GLU A 270 9.70 -1.20 -27.20
N ALA A 271 9.27 -1.81 -28.29
CA ALA A 271 8.83 -3.21 -28.31
C ALA A 271 9.87 -4.15 -27.69
N PRO A 272 9.48 -5.06 -26.78
CA PRO A 272 10.41 -5.90 -26.02
C PRO A 272 11.22 -6.84 -26.90
N ARG A 273 12.50 -7.02 -26.57
CA ARG A 273 13.47 -7.82 -27.33
C ARG A 273 13.81 -9.20 -26.76
N GLY A 274 13.10 -9.73 -25.76
CA GLY A 274 13.37 -11.06 -25.21
C GLY A 274 12.58 -11.43 -23.97
N ALA A 275 12.17 -12.70 -23.85
CA ALA A 275 11.25 -13.17 -22.81
C ALA A 275 11.81 -13.13 -21.37
N ARG A 276 13.13 -13.14 -21.17
CA ARG A 276 13.77 -13.19 -19.85
C ARG A 276 13.99 -11.79 -19.26
N GLU A 277 14.24 -10.82 -20.13
CA GLU A 277 14.34 -9.40 -19.79
C GLU A 277 12.96 -8.82 -19.47
N ASP A 278 11.91 -9.32 -20.12
CA ASP A 278 10.52 -8.94 -19.90
C ASP A 278 10.05 -9.25 -18.47
N THR A 279 10.53 -10.32 -17.84
CA THR A 279 10.11 -10.71 -16.48
C THR A 279 10.65 -9.75 -15.42
N ALA A 280 11.94 -9.40 -15.46
CA ALA A 280 12.53 -8.46 -14.52
C ALA A 280 11.95 -7.05 -14.69
N ARG A 281 11.72 -6.65 -15.94
CA ARG A 281 11.08 -5.40 -16.33
C ARG A 281 9.63 -5.34 -15.86
N ALA A 282 8.84 -6.39 -16.13
CA ALA A 282 7.47 -6.53 -15.64
C ALA A 282 7.42 -6.49 -14.12
N LEU A 283 8.41 -7.04 -13.43
CA LEU A 283 8.50 -7.04 -11.97
C LEU A 283 8.76 -5.67 -11.40
N THR A 284 9.71 -4.94 -11.97
CA THR A 284 10.02 -3.58 -11.52
C THR A 284 8.83 -2.67 -11.79
N LEU A 285 8.20 -2.79 -12.96
CA LEU A 285 6.96 -2.08 -13.28
C LEU A 285 5.85 -2.47 -12.33
N ALA A 286 5.79 -3.74 -11.94
CA ALA A 286 4.83 -4.25 -10.98
C ALA A 286 5.03 -3.65 -9.59
N LEU A 287 6.26 -3.57 -9.11
CA LEU A 287 6.56 -2.93 -7.84
C LEU A 287 6.15 -1.45 -7.87
N LEU A 288 6.52 -0.76 -8.93
CA LEU A 288 6.21 0.64 -9.11
C LEU A 288 4.70 0.90 -9.28
N ARG A 289 4.00 0.04 -10.02
CA ARG A 289 2.53 0.14 -10.27
C ARG A 289 1.68 -0.54 -9.19
N ALA A 290 2.15 -1.56 -8.47
CA ALA A 290 1.43 -2.11 -7.31
C ALA A 290 1.32 -1.08 -6.18
N ALA A 291 2.26 -0.15 -6.19
CA ALA A 291 2.16 1.06 -5.41
C ALA A 291 1.20 2.10 -6.03
N ALA A 292 0.83 1.98 -7.28
CA ALA A 292 0.22 3.01 -8.12
C ALA A 292 -1.08 2.60 -8.83
N ALA A 293 -1.72 1.49 -8.46
CA ALA A 293 -3.02 1.15 -9.04
C ALA A 293 -3.97 2.35 -8.89
N PRO A 294 -4.55 2.89 -9.97
CA PRO A 294 -5.49 3.98 -9.85
C PRO A 294 -6.61 3.53 -8.92
N PRO A 295 -7.12 4.42 -8.07
CA PRO A 295 -8.33 4.11 -7.32
C PRO A 295 -9.38 3.72 -8.36
N PRO A 296 -10.10 2.62 -8.16
CA PRO A 296 -11.22 2.28 -9.02
C PRO A 296 -12.12 3.52 -9.09
N SER A 297 -12.66 3.81 -10.27
CA SER A 297 -13.60 4.91 -10.44
C SER A 297 -14.70 4.78 -9.38
N LEU A 298 -15.25 5.89 -8.90
CA LEU A 298 -16.33 5.88 -7.89
C LEU A 298 -17.53 4.98 -8.30
N GLU A 299 -17.70 4.71 -9.59
CA GLU A 299 -18.68 3.75 -10.11
C GLU A 299 -18.26 2.29 -9.95
N GLU A 300 -16.96 1.99 -9.99
CA GLU A 300 -16.42 0.62 -9.87
C GLU A 300 -16.26 0.15 -8.41
N THR A 301 -16.31 1.07 -7.44
CA THR A 301 -16.17 0.78 -6.00
C THR A 301 -17.48 0.72 -5.24
N ARG A 302 -18.63 0.73 -5.89
CA ARG A 302 -19.89 0.51 -5.16
C ARG A 302 -19.84 -0.87 -4.51
N PRO A 303 -19.75 -0.95 -3.16
CA PRO A 303 -19.79 -2.24 -2.49
C PRO A 303 -21.10 -2.93 -2.84
N SER A 304 -21.07 -4.27 -2.97
CA SER A 304 -22.29 -5.02 -3.28
C SER A 304 -23.38 -4.68 -2.29
N GLN A 305 -24.54 -4.26 -2.79
CA GLN A 305 -25.69 -3.93 -1.96
C GLN A 305 -26.23 -5.20 -1.32
N ARG A 306 -26.47 -5.17 -0.01
CA ARG A 306 -27.16 -6.24 0.72
C ARG A 306 -28.29 -5.67 1.53
N PRO A 307 -29.36 -6.45 1.75
CA PRO A 307 -30.40 -6.10 2.71
C PRO A 307 -29.79 -5.90 4.09
N PHE A 308 -30.18 -4.84 4.79
CA PHE A 308 -29.74 -4.60 6.15
C PHE A 308 -30.50 -5.54 7.11
N ALA A 309 -29.84 -6.58 7.58
CA ALA A 309 -30.45 -7.63 8.39
C ALA A 309 -30.42 -7.35 9.91
N MET A 310 -29.66 -6.34 10.35
CA MET A 310 -29.58 -5.92 11.77
C MET A 310 -30.47 -4.69 12.03
N LEU A 311 -31.73 -4.79 11.61
CA LEU A 311 -32.75 -3.76 11.78
C LEU A 311 -33.91 -4.36 12.56
N TRP A 312 -34.20 -3.81 13.73
CA TRP A 312 -35.30 -4.22 14.58
C TRP A 312 -36.37 -3.14 14.57
N GLU A 313 -37.60 -3.54 14.34
CA GLU A 313 -38.76 -2.71 14.47
C GLU A 313 -39.25 -2.77 15.92
N VAL A 314 -39.44 -1.63 16.53
CA VAL A 314 -39.90 -1.49 17.92
C VAL A 314 -41.17 -0.64 17.94
N GLU A 315 -42.26 -1.18 18.46
CA GLU A 315 -43.51 -0.46 18.64
C GLU A 315 -43.75 -0.14 20.12
N LYS A 316 -44.06 1.12 20.40
CA LYS A 316 -44.46 1.59 21.73
C LYS A 316 -45.54 2.67 21.59
N ASN A 317 -46.67 2.50 22.24
CA ASN A 317 -47.80 3.45 22.26
C ASN A 317 -48.22 3.84 20.83
N SER A 318 -48.37 2.84 19.94
CA SER A 318 -48.73 3.05 18.51
C SER A 318 -47.73 3.89 17.71
N ARG A 319 -46.50 4.04 18.23
CA ARG A 319 -45.37 4.67 17.51
C ARG A 319 -44.38 3.62 17.12
N LEU A 320 -44.06 3.60 15.83
CA LEU A 320 -43.08 2.70 15.26
C LEU A 320 -41.70 3.35 15.26
N SER A 321 -40.69 2.63 15.68
CA SER A 321 -39.30 3.03 15.67
C SER A 321 -38.42 1.89 15.16
N TRP A 322 -37.25 2.20 14.64
CA TRP A 322 -36.31 1.19 14.17
C TRP A 322 -34.97 1.38 14.88
N ILE A 323 -34.39 0.26 15.33
CA ILE A 323 -33.05 0.21 15.92
C ILE A 323 -32.18 -0.53 14.94
N GLY A 324 -31.16 0.14 14.39
CA GLY A 324 -30.17 -0.45 13.50
C GLY A 324 -28.84 -0.65 14.19
N GLY A 325 -28.34 -1.89 14.20
CA GLY A 325 -26.98 -2.18 14.62
C GLY A 325 -26.01 -2.01 13.46
N THR A 326 -24.97 -1.19 13.59
CA THR A 326 -23.91 -1.04 12.57
C THR A 326 -22.61 -1.67 13.05
N ALA A 327 -22.08 -2.61 12.26
CA ALA A 327 -20.71 -3.07 12.46
C ALA A 327 -19.83 -2.37 11.42
N HIS A 328 -18.91 -1.57 11.86
CA HIS A 328 -18.04 -0.71 11.04
C HIS A 328 -17.05 -1.46 10.13
N PHE A 329 -17.22 -2.77 9.92
CA PHE A 329 -16.25 -3.63 9.23
C PHE A 329 -16.82 -4.40 8.04
N PHE A 330 -18.01 -4.04 7.55
CA PHE A 330 -18.59 -4.73 6.42
C PHE A 330 -18.03 -4.21 5.08
N CYS A 331 -17.70 -5.15 4.20
CA CYS A 331 -17.37 -4.89 2.81
C CYS A 331 -18.63 -4.70 1.92
N TYR A 332 -19.78 -4.41 2.52
CA TYR A 332 -21.07 -4.22 1.86
C TYR A 332 -21.58 -2.82 2.08
N SER A 333 -22.33 -2.29 1.12
CA SER A 333 -23.12 -1.09 1.30
C SER A 333 -24.56 -1.46 1.63
N PHE A 334 -25.14 -0.77 2.60
CA PHE A 334 -26.55 -0.83 2.97
C PHE A 334 -27.31 0.42 2.55
N GLU A 335 -26.69 1.24 1.69
CA GLU A 335 -27.21 2.53 1.28
C GLU A 335 -28.68 2.49 0.85
N THR A 336 -29.03 1.54 -0.02
CA THR A 336 -30.42 1.38 -0.48
C THR A 336 -31.39 1.05 0.67
N SER A 337 -30.96 0.27 1.65
CA SER A 337 -31.78 -0.07 2.83
C SER A 337 -31.95 1.13 3.75
N PHE A 338 -30.90 1.91 3.98
CA PHE A 338 -30.96 3.14 4.78
C PHE A 338 -31.81 4.23 4.11
N ILE A 339 -31.66 4.44 2.81
CA ILE A 339 -32.48 5.41 2.07
C ILE A 339 -33.98 5.05 2.16
N ARG A 340 -34.33 3.76 2.04
CA ARG A 340 -35.72 3.30 2.21
C ARG A 340 -36.25 3.53 3.62
N LEU A 341 -35.40 3.34 4.64
CA LEU A 341 -35.76 3.55 6.02
C LEU A 341 -35.92 5.02 6.34
N PHE A 342 -34.96 5.87 5.94
CA PHE A 342 -34.99 7.33 6.18
C PHE A 342 -36.21 8.02 5.57
N ARG A 343 -36.76 7.47 4.51
CA ARG A 343 -38.03 7.96 3.94
C ARG A 343 -39.28 7.66 4.79
N LYS A 344 -39.15 6.83 5.85
CA LYS A 344 -40.24 6.38 6.71
C LYS A 344 -40.17 6.94 8.13
N VAL A 345 -39.12 7.65 8.47
CA VAL A 345 -38.88 8.15 9.83
C VAL A 345 -38.80 9.66 9.85
N ASP A 346 -39.30 10.29 10.89
CA ASP A 346 -39.27 11.75 11.08
C ASP A 346 -37.92 12.20 11.68
N ASN A 347 -37.24 11.33 12.42
CA ASN A 347 -35.99 11.64 13.09
C ASN A 347 -35.02 10.46 13.02
N VAL A 348 -33.75 10.74 12.86
CA VAL A 348 -32.65 9.77 12.88
C VAL A 348 -31.65 10.16 13.96
N LEU A 349 -31.33 9.23 14.84
CA LEU A 349 -30.33 9.39 15.87
C LEU A 349 -29.12 8.50 15.55
N PHE A 350 -27.93 9.07 15.59
CA PHE A 350 -26.68 8.37 15.36
C PHE A 350 -25.86 8.26 16.64
N GLU A 351 -25.19 7.14 16.83
CA GLU A 351 -24.24 6.93 17.92
C GLU A 351 -22.83 7.34 17.46
N GLY A 352 -22.32 8.45 17.95
CA GLY A 352 -20.95 8.93 17.72
C GLY A 352 -20.86 10.30 17.04
N PRO A 353 -19.65 10.86 16.98
CA PRO A 353 -19.42 12.13 16.30
C PRO A 353 -19.60 11.95 14.79
N LEU A 354 -20.48 12.72 14.24
CA LEU A 354 -20.70 12.83 12.80
C LEU A 354 -19.72 13.89 12.27
N ASP A 355 -18.92 13.53 11.27
CA ASP A 355 -18.11 14.52 10.56
C ASP A 355 -18.98 15.39 9.63
N GLU A 356 -18.43 16.55 9.22
CA GLU A 356 -19.17 17.52 8.39
C GLU A 356 -19.60 16.93 7.03
N ASP A 357 -18.79 16.04 6.47
CA ASP A 357 -19.07 15.38 5.19
C ASP A 357 -20.26 14.42 5.31
N PHE A 358 -20.34 13.69 6.44
CA PHE A 358 -21.45 12.81 6.72
C PHE A 358 -22.74 13.56 6.98
N LEU A 359 -22.68 14.66 7.75
CA LEU A 359 -23.83 15.54 8.00
C LEU A 359 -24.34 16.18 6.71
N ALA A 360 -23.44 16.62 5.82
CA ALA A 360 -23.81 17.14 4.51
C ALA A 360 -24.45 16.09 3.60
N ALA A 361 -24.02 14.81 3.71
CA ALA A 361 -24.64 13.71 2.99
C ALA A 361 -26.04 13.37 3.53
N VAL A 362 -26.22 13.39 4.85
CA VAL A 362 -27.52 13.20 5.52
C VAL A 362 -28.47 14.33 5.13
N ASP A 363 -28.01 15.59 5.10
CA ASP A 363 -28.82 16.74 4.73
C ASP A 363 -29.27 16.71 3.25
N ARG A 364 -28.42 16.20 2.35
CA ARG A 364 -28.75 16.02 0.92
C ARG A 364 -29.75 14.91 0.66
N HIS A 365 -29.69 13.81 1.40
CA HIS A 365 -30.49 12.62 1.15
C HIS A 365 -31.66 12.44 2.12
N GLY A 366 -31.64 13.15 3.26
CA GLY A 366 -32.64 13.08 4.32
C GLY A 366 -33.82 14.05 4.15
N LYS A 367 -33.74 15.01 3.24
CA LYS A 367 -34.84 15.95 2.98
C LYS A 367 -35.89 15.26 2.10
N THR A 368 -37.01 14.90 2.70
CA THR A 368 -38.20 14.52 1.95
C THR A 368 -38.70 15.78 1.22
N PRO A 369 -39.02 15.73 -0.10
CA PRO A 369 -39.73 16.81 -0.74
C PRO A 369 -41.04 17.03 0.03
N THR A 370 -41.23 18.21 0.55
CA THR A 370 -42.55 18.64 1.06
C THR A 370 -43.54 18.47 -0.08
N PRO A 371 -44.65 17.75 0.10
CA PRO A 371 -45.70 17.76 -0.92
C PRO A 371 -46.17 19.18 -1.09
N ASP A 372 -46.08 19.71 -2.30
CA ASP A 372 -46.74 20.94 -2.65
C ASP A 372 -48.24 20.77 -2.39
N HIS A 373 -48.78 21.63 -1.55
CA HIS A 373 -50.22 21.81 -1.35
C HIS A 373 -50.81 22.64 -2.48
#